data_23293040fffa02a7d9f9f290fb8d1d4a
#
_entry.id   23293040fffa02a7d9f9f290fb8d1d4a
#
_cell.length_a   1.000
_cell.length_b   1.000
_cell.length_c   1.000
_cell.angle_alpha   90.00
_cell.angle_beta   90.00
_cell.angle_gamma   90.00
#
_symmetry.space_group_name_H-M   'P 1'
#
loop_
_entity.id
_entity.type
_entity.pdbx_description
1 polymer ?
#
loop_
_entity_poly.entity_id
_entity_poly.type
_entity_poly.pdbx_seq_one_letter_code
_entity_poly.pdbx_strand_id
1 'polypeptide(L)'
;MGRLGFAAVLLAMLMGQGGCVSSGPDPDLRAQALPLAPQSSERFQCGPSTLASVLAFHGRPVPEKTIADAIYSPTAQGVLLHDMAWYARDQGFEAEVRKGTLEDLDRAVRERQPPIVLLDLGLAGMRRPHFTAITGVTEAGVFQLGTRRADDYVRMELFTRQWERAGNQFLVIRPDASPSP
;
A
#
# COMPACT_ATOMS: atom_id res chain seq x y z
N MET A 1 -32.32 15.69 74.51
CA MET A 1 -30.97 16.13 74.15
C MET A 1 -30.33 14.99 73.33
N GLY A 2 -30.48 15.00 72.02
CA GLY A 2 -29.99 13.96 71.08
C GLY A 2 -29.26 14.61 69.95
N ARG A 3 -27.97 14.29 69.78
CA ARG A 3 -27.12 14.75 68.69
C ARG A 3 -27.21 13.77 67.51
N LEU A 4 -27.86 14.16 66.46
CA LEU A 4 -27.81 13.45 65.18
C LEU A 4 -26.44 13.65 64.50
N GLY A 5 -25.73 12.53 64.34
CA GLY A 5 -24.49 12.49 63.53
C GLY A 5 -24.84 12.36 62.05
N PHE A 6 -24.43 13.35 61.23
CA PHE A 6 -24.48 13.29 59.79
C PHE A 6 -23.28 12.45 59.28
N ALA A 7 -23.56 11.25 58.79
CA ALA A 7 -22.57 10.49 58.02
C ALA A 7 -22.60 10.94 56.58
N ALA A 8 -21.59 11.71 56.16
CA ALA A 8 -21.41 12.09 54.79
C ALA A 8 -20.83 10.89 54.01
N VAL A 9 -21.63 10.27 53.15
CA VAL A 9 -21.19 9.25 52.22
C VAL A 9 -20.56 9.97 51.03
N LEU A 10 -19.23 9.93 50.97
CA LEU A 10 -18.46 10.41 49.81
C LEU A 10 -18.54 9.33 48.71
N LEU A 11 -19.47 9.51 47.77
CA LEU A 11 -19.56 8.70 46.55
C LEU A 11 -18.48 9.17 45.56
N ALA A 12 -17.33 8.48 45.54
CA ALA A 12 -16.28 8.72 44.57
C ALA A 12 -16.78 8.24 43.20
N MET A 13 -17.18 9.19 42.34
CA MET A 13 -17.36 8.93 40.93
C MET A 13 -16.00 8.62 40.28
N LEU A 14 -15.72 7.34 40.08
CA LEU A 14 -14.69 6.92 39.12
C LEU A 14 -15.21 7.31 37.72
N MET A 15 -14.81 8.49 37.21
CA MET A 15 -14.92 8.79 35.83
C MET A 15 -13.94 7.88 35.09
N GLY A 16 -14.47 6.79 34.54
CA GLY A 16 -13.78 5.98 33.57
C GLY A 16 -13.46 6.86 32.37
N GLN A 17 -12.17 7.18 32.16
CA GLN A 17 -11.69 7.76 30.95
C GLN A 17 -11.85 6.74 29.84
N GLY A 18 -13.01 6.71 29.21
CA GLY A 18 -13.23 6.03 27.95
C GLY A 18 -12.36 6.70 26.90
N GLY A 19 -11.13 6.20 26.74
CA GLY A 19 -10.29 6.58 25.62
C GLY A 19 -11.05 6.26 24.34
N CYS A 20 -11.38 7.27 23.56
CA CYS A 20 -11.83 7.09 22.18
C CYS A 20 -10.72 6.31 21.47
N VAL A 21 -10.94 5.02 21.22
CA VAL A 21 -10.08 4.23 20.35
C VAL A 21 -10.25 4.85 18.95
N SER A 22 -9.27 5.61 18.54
CA SER A 22 -9.15 6.14 17.20
C SER A 22 -9.17 4.96 16.22
N SER A 23 -10.19 4.87 15.37
CA SER A 23 -10.34 3.79 14.37
C SER A 23 -9.33 3.88 13.21
N GLY A 24 -8.35 4.74 13.31
CA GLY A 24 -7.28 4.92 12.32
C GLY A 24 -6.02 4.11 12.69
N PRO A 25 -5.13 3.90 11.71
CA PRO A 25 -3.84 3.27 11.99
C PRO A 25 -3.03 4.14 12.96
N ASP A 26 -2.22 3.47 13.79
CA ASP A 26 -1.30 4.10 14.70
C ASP A 26 -0.39 5.08 13.93
N PRO A 27 -0.25 6.34 14.38
CA PRO A 27 0.64 7.31 13.75
C PRO A 27 2.09 6.84 13.64
N ASP A 28 2.59 6.08 14.62
CA ASP A 28 3.94 5.54 14.63
C ASP A 28 4.14 4.47 13.53
N LEU A 29 3.13 3.65 13.27
CA LEU A 29 3.14 2.69 12.17
C LEU A 29 3.11 3.39 10.80
N ARG A 30 2.35 4.48 10.70
CA ARG A 30 2.33 5.33 9.49
C ARG A 30 3.68 5.96 9.21
N ALA A 31 4.40 6.41 10.24
CA ALA A 31 5.73 7.00 10.09
C ALA A 31 6.79 6.00 9.59
N GLN A 32 6.53 4.70 9.71
CA GLN A 32 7.41 3.62 9.22
C GLN A 32 7.13 3.22 7.77
N ALA A 33 6.03 3.71 7.18
CA ALA A 33 5.71 3.43 5.77
C ALA A 33 6.75 4.05 4.83
N LEU A 34 7.05 3.35 3.72
CA LEU A 34 8.02 3.84 2.73
C LEU A 34 7.51 5.12 2.06
N PRO A 35 8.34 6.17 1.94
CA PRO A 35 7.94 7.48 1.43
C PRO A 35 7.90 7.49 -0.11
N LEU A 36 6.84 6.99 -0.72
CA LEU A 36 6.62 7.07 -2.16
C LEU A 36 5.86 8.35 -2.53
N ALA A 37 6.11 8.87 -3.74
CA ALA A 37 5.31 9.96 -4.28
C ALA A 37 3.87 9.48 -4.57
N PRO A 38 2.84 10.31 -4.34
CA PRO A 38 1.46 9.94 -4.60
C PRO A 38 1.20 9.51 -6.05
N GLN A 39 0.25 8.59 -6.21
CA GLN A 39 -0.19 8.07 -7.50
C GLN A 39 -1.07 9.09 -8.23
N SER A 40 -1.04 9.09 -9.58
CA SER A 40 -1.99 9.87 -10.38
C SER A 40 -3.44 9.42 -10.16
N SER A 41 -4.37 10.35 -10.27
CA SER A 41 -5.81 10.08 -10.18
C SER A 41 -6.47 9.84 -11.56
N GLU A 42 -5.71 9.90 -12.65
CA GLU A 42 -6.25 9.70 -13.99
C GLU A 42 -6.70 8.25 -14.22
N ARG A 43 -7.76 8.10 -15.02
CA ARG A 43 -8.29 6.76 -15.34
C ARG A 43 -7.27 5.96 -16.13
N PHE A 44 -7.19 4.65 -15.84
CA PHE A 44 -6.31 3.67 -16.52
C PHE A 44 -4.80 3.93 -16.36
N GLN A 45 -4.42 4.89 -15.53
CA GLN A 45 -3.01 5.23 -15.30
C GLN A 45 -2.44 4.66 -13.98
N CYS A 46 -3.23 3.89 -13.23
CA CYS A 46 -2.75 3.34 -11.94
C CYS A 46 -1.47 2.51 -12.09
N GLY A 47 -1.31 1.73 -13.16
CA GLY A 47 -0.09 0.94 -13.40
C GLY A 47 1.13 1.82 -13.70
N PRO A 48 1.12 2.64 -14.76
CA PRO A 48 2.22 3.55 -15.07
C PRO A 48 2.58 4.48 -13.92
N SER A 49 1.58 5.04 -13.23
CA SER A 49 1.77 5.93 -12.08
C SER A 49 2.42 5.22 -10.90
N THR A 50 1.96 4.00 -10.57
CA THR A 50 2.57 3.19 -9.51
C THR A 50 4.02 2.85 -9.86
N LEU A 51 4.28 2.45 -11.10
CA LEU A 51 5.65 2.15 -11.55
C LEU A 51 6.55 3.38 -11.48
N ALA A 52 6.07 4.55 -11.94
CA ALA A 52 6.80 5.81 -11.84
C ALA A 52 7.19 6.14 -10.40
N SER A 53 6.26 5.96 -9.45
CA SER A 53 6.50 6.20 -8.02
C SER A 53 7.57 5.26 -7.45
N VAL A 54 7.53 3.96 -7.82
CA VAL A 54 8.53 2.97 -7.37
C VAL A 54 9.90 3.22 -7.99
N LEU A 55 9.98 3.54 -9.28
CA LEU A 55 11.25 3.88 -9.94
C LEU A 55 11.86 5.16 -9.34
N ALA A 56 11.03 6.18 -9.08
CA ALA A 56 11.48 7.41 -8.42
C ALA A 56 11.99 7.15 -6.99
N PHE A 57 11.35 6.25 -6.22
CA PHE A 57 11.80 5.82 -4.90
C PHE A 57 13.20 5.19 -4.96
N HIS A 58 13.51 4.47 -6.01
CA HIS A 58 14.85 3.90 -6.27
C HIS A 58 15.82 4.87 -6.96
N GLY A 59 15.48 6.16 -7.02
CA GLY A 59 16.38 7.19 -7.55
C GLY A 59 16.34 7.34 -9.08
N ARG A 60 15.39 6.69 -9.77
CA ARG A 60 15.21 6.77 -11.23
C ARG A 60 13.85 7.38 -11.58
N PRO A 61 13.66 8.70 -11.46
CA PRO A 61 12.39 9.33 -11.81
C PRO A 61 12.15 9.25 -13.33
N VAL A 62 11.01 8.66 -13.71
CA VAL A 62 10.55 8.57 -15.09
C VAL A 62 9.14 9.16 -15.14
N PRO A 63 8.82 10.06 -16.12
CA PRO A 63 7.47 10.58 -16.26
C PRO A 63 6.47 9.46 -16.51
N GLU A 64 5.32 9.51 -15.82
CA GLU A 64 4.23 8.54 -15.96
C GLU A 64 3.80 8.34 -17.43
N LYS A 65 3.68 9.46 -18.18
CA LYS A 65 3.33 9.39 -19.59
C LYS A 65 4.34 8.59 -20.43
N THR A 66 5.62 8.71 -20.15
CA THR A 66 6.66 7.93 -20.84
C THR A 66 6.49 6.44 -20.60
N ILE A 67 6.17 6.05 -19.37
CA ILE A 67 5.87 4.66 -19.02
C ILE A 67 4.60 4.20 -19.74
N ALA A 68 3.52 4.99 -19.63
CA ALA A 68 2.24 4.66 -20.27
C ALA A 68 2.39 4.46 -21.79
N ASP A 69 3.09 5.35 -22.48
CA ASP A 69 3.32 5.25 -23.93
C ASP A 69 4.11 3.97 -24.31
N ALA A 70 4.97 3.47 -23.41
CA ALA A 70 5.79 2.29 -23.67
C ALA A 70 5.07 0.96 -23.42
N ILE A 71 4.18 0.89 -22.39
CA ILE A 71 3.64 -0.40 -21.92
C ILE A 71 2.11 -0.47 -21.93
N TYR A 72 1.39 0.57 -22.33
CA TYR A 72 -0.06 0.51 -22.41
C TYR A 72 -0.52 -0.39 -23.57
N SER A 73 -1.38 -1.35 -23.23
CA SER A 73 -2.01 -2.25 -24.19
C SER A 73 -3.45 -1.79 -24.49
N PRO A 74 -3.77 -1.33 -25.71
CA PRO A 74 -5.14 -1.00 -26.09
C PRO A 74 -6.09 -2.19 -25.99
N THR A 75 -5.58 -3.40 -26.30
CA THR A 75 -6.37 -4.64 -26.25
C THR A 75 -6.72 -5.04 -24.81
N ALA A 76 -5.78 -4.89 -23.88
CA ALA A 76 -6.01 -5.15 -22.44
C ALA A 76 -6.69 -3.96 -21.76
N GLN A 77 -6.81 -2.82 -22.42
CA GLN A 77 -7.26 -1.54 -21.84
C GLN A 77 -6.51 -1.17 -20.56
N GLY A 78 -5.21 -1.40 -20.54
CA GLY A 78 -4.37 -1.19 -19.37
C GLY A 78 -2.96 -1.73 -19.55
N VAL A 79 -2.30 -1.99 -18.43
CA VAL A 79 -0.96 -2.59 -18.38
C VAL A 79 -1.00 -3.91 -17.63
N LEU A 80 0.00 -4.78 -17.85
CA LEU A 80 0.19 -6.02 -17.11
C LEU A 80 1.40 -5.91 -16.18
N LEU A 81 1.42 -6.66 -15.08
CA LEU A 81 2.60 -6.73 -14.20
C LEU A 81 3.87 -7.12 -14.94
N HIS A 82 3.76 -8.01 -15.94
CA HIS A 82 4.91 -8.43 -16.74
C HIS A 82 5.45 -7.33 -17.64
N ASP A 83 4.57 -6.46 -18.18
CA ASP A 83 5.00 -5.31 -18.99
C ASP A 83 5.72 -4.28 -18.10
N MET A 84 5.22 -4.06 -16.87
CA MET A 84 5.88 -3.22 -15.88
C MET A 84 7.25 -3.78 -15.49
N ALA A 85 7.37 -5.10 -15.30
CA ALA A 85 8.63 -5.76 -14.99
C ALA A 85 9.62 -5.66 -16.16
N TRP A 86 9.14 -5.85 -17.39
CA TRP A 86 9.95 -5.68 -18.59
C TRP A 86 10.50 -4.25 -18.68
N TYR A 87 9.63 -3.25 -18.51
CA TYR A 87 10.03 -1.84 -18.53
C TYR A 87 11.07 -1.52 -17.44
N ALA A 88 10.85 -2.01 -16.21
CA ALA A 88 11.80 -1.80 -15.13
C ALA A 88 13.19 -2.39 -15.45
N ARG A 89 13.24 -3.57 -16.07
CA ARG A 89 14.51 -4.18 -16.52
C ARG A 89 15.20 -3.37 -17.60
N ASP A 90 14.43 -2.83 -18.55
CA ASP A 90 14.96 -1.92 -19.59
C ASP A 90 15.55 -0.63 -19.00
N GLN A 91 15.05 -0.22 -17.82
CA GLN A 91 15.60 0.91 -17.07
C GLN A 91 16.80 0.54 -16.17
N GLY A 92 17.31 -0.70 -16.24
CA GLY A 92 18.49 -1.16 -15.48
C GLY A 92 18.17 -1.65 -14.06
N PHE A 93 16.95 -2.13 -13.82
CA PHE A 93 16.58 -2.75 -12.55
C PHE A 93 16.45 -4.27 -12.68
N GLU A 94 16.67 -4.97 -11.59
CA GLU A 94 16.11 -6.31 -11.45
C GLU A 94 14.62 -6.20 -11.13
N ALA A 95 13.80 -7.01 -11.80
CA ALA A 95 12.37 -7.02 -11.60
C ALA A 95 11.78 -8.41 -11.73
N GLU A 96 11.00 -8.83 -10.75
CA GLU A 96 10.43 -10.18 -10.66
C GLU A 96 8.93 -10.13 -10.37
N VAL A 97 8.14 -10.78 -11.23
CA VAL A 97 6.70 -11.01 -11.00
C VAL A 97 6.51 -12.41 -10.45
N ARG A 98 5.83 -12.52 -9.31
CA ARG A 98 5.53 -13.81 -8.68
C ARG A 98 4.22 -13.78 -7.92
N LYS A 99 3.74 -14.95 -7.52
CA LYS A 99 2.72 -15.10 -6.48
C LYS A 99 3.41 -15.17 -5.12
N GLY A 100 2.74 -14.69 -4.08
CA GLY A 100 3.31 -14.75 -2.73
C GLY A 100 2.30 -14.60 -1.62
N THR A 101 2.82 -14.38 -0.43
CA THR A 101 2.12 -14.27 0.84
C THR A 101 2.26 -12.87 1.44
N LEU A 102 1.54 -12.59 2.53
CA LEU A 102 1.69 -11.34 3.26
C LEU A 102 3.10 -11.17 3.83
N GLU A 103 3.74 -12.29 4.23
CA GLU A 103 5.13 -12.29 4.72
C GLU A 103 6.12 -11.91 3.61
N ASP A 104 5.83 -12.28 2.36
CA ASP A 104 6.66 -11.86 1.22
C ASP A 104 6.55 -10.35 0.98
N LEU A 105 5.33 -9.77 1.10
CA LEU A 105 5.14 -8.33 1.00
C LEU A 105 5.82 -7.57 2.14
N ASP A 106 5.66 -8.05 3.38
CA ASP A 106 6.30 -7.45 4.56
C ASP A 106 7.83 -7.47 4.43
N ARG A 107 8.40 -8.60 4.00
CA ARG A 107 9.83 -8.74 3.74
C ARG A 107 10.32 -7.73 2.69
N ALA A 108 9.63 -7.63 1.56
CA ALA A 108 9.99 -6.69 0.51
C ALA A 108 9.97 -5.23 1.01
N VAL A 109 8.96 -4.85 1.80
CA VAL A 109 8.88 -3.52 2.42
C VAL A 109 10.05 -3.27 3.38
N ARG A 110 10.39 -4.23 4.25
CA ARG A 110 11.54 -4.12 5.17
C ARG A 110 12.86 -4.00 4.43
N GLU A 111 13.00 -4.66 3.29
CA GLU A 111 14.17 -4.57 2.40
C GLU A 111 14.16 -3.28 1.56
N ARG A 112 13.22 -2.36 1.81
CA ARG A 112 13.02 -1.12 1.05
C ARG A 112 12.78 -1.36 -0.45
N GLN A 113 12.05 -2.41 -0.77
CA GLN A 113 11.64 -2.80 -2.11
C GLN A 113 10.10 -2.76 -2.17
N PRO A 114 9.46 -1.58 -2.30
CA PRO A 114 8.00 -1.47 -2.27
C PRO A 114 7.36 -2.34 -3.36
N PRO A 115 6.67 -3.45 -2.99
CA PRO A 115 6.11 -4.35 -3.99
C PRO A 115 4.88 -3.73 -4.64
N ILE A 116 4.78 -3.83 -5.97
CA ILE A 116 3.59 -3.46 -6.73
C ILE A 116 2.65 -4.66 -6.75
N VAL A 117 1.44 -4.50 -6.24
CA VAL A 117 0.41 -5.54 -6.23
C VAL A 117 -0.70 -5.22 -7.23
N LEU A 118 -1.29 -6.28 -7.80
CA LEU A 118 -2.56 -6.21 -8.50
C LEU A 118 -3.68 -6.54 -7.51
N LEU A 119 -4.67 -5.66 -7.40
CA LEU A 119 -5.88 -5.85 -6.61
C LEU A 119 -7.10 -5.96 -7.53
N ASP A 120 -8.13 -6.67 -7.10
CA ASP A 120 -9.45 -6.59 -7.69
C ASP A 120 -10.40 -5.84 -6.74
N LEU A 121 -10.63 -4.57 -7.03
CA LEU A 121 -11.53 -3.69 -6.26
C LEU A 121 -13.00 -3.88 -6.65
N GLY A 122 -13.29 -4.82 -7.54
CA GLY A 122 -14.64 -5.07 -8.05
C GLY A 122 -15.61 -5.58 -6.98
N LEU A 123 -16.89 -5.44 -7.27
CA LEU A 123 -18.01 -5.87 -6.42
C LEU A 123 -19.06 -6.57 -7.28
N ALA A 124 -19.77 -7.54 -6.69
CA ALA A 124 -20.92 -8.23 -7.31
C ALA A 124 -20.61 -8.86 -8.70
N GLY A 125 -19.43 -9.48 -8.85
CA GLY A 125 -19.03 -10.18 -10.08
C GLY A 125 -18.39 -9.28 -11.16
N MET A 126 -18.39 -7.97 -10.99
CA MET A 126 -17.64 -7.07 -11.86
C MET A 126 -16.18 -6.96 -11.39
N ARG A 127 -15.24 -7.19 -12.29
CA ARG A 127 -13.81 -7.02 -12.01
C ARG A 127 -13.40 -5.56 -12.17
N ARG A 128 -12.60 -5.07 -11.23
CA ARG A 128 -12.00 -3.74 -11.28
C ARG A 128 -10.52 -3.84 -10.89
N PRO A 129 -9.65 -4.20 -11.84
CA PRO A 129 -8.24 -4.31 -11.57
C PRO A 129 -7.64 -2.95 -11.18
N HIS A 130 -6.75 -2.97 -10.20
CA HIS A 130 -6.07 -1.78 -9.71
C HIS A 130 -4.66 -2.13 -9.26
N PHE A 131 -3.68 -1.33 -9.68
CA PHE A 131 -2.30 -1.43 -9.23
C PHE A 131 -2.02 -0.43 -8.13
N THR A 132 -1.30 -0.87 -7.12
CA THR A 132 -0.75 -0.02 -6.08
C THR A 132 0.56 -0.60 -5.54
N ALA A 133 1.41 0.23 -4.94
CA ALA A 133 2.60 -0.23 -4.23
C ALA A 133 2.31 -0.32 -2.72
N ILE A 134 2.77 -1.39 -2.08
CA ILE A 134 2.67 -1.55 -0.64
C ILE A 134 3.84 -0.83 0.01
N THR A 135 3.53 0.05 0.94
CA THR A 135 4.51 0.89 1.64
C THR A 135 4.73 0.48 3.09
N GLY A 136 3.81 -0.31 3.65
CA GLY A 136 3.92 -0.84 5.01
C GLY A 136 2.93 -1.99 5.23
N VAL A 137 3.32 -2.96 6.07
CA VAL A 137 2.48 -4.09 6.47
C VAL A 137 2.41 -4.13 7.99
N THR A 138 1.21 -4.32 8.53
CA THR A 138 0.94 -4.47 9.96
C THR A 138 0.00 -5.65 10.18
N GLU A 139 -0.20 -6.09 11.41
CA GLU A 139 -1.19 -7.14 11.72
C GLU A 139 -2.62 -6.72 11.35
N ALA A 140 -2.96 -5.43 11.50
CA ALA A 140 -4.31 -4.92 11.28
C ALA A 140 -4.58 -4.49 9.83
N GLY A 141 -3.55 -4.28 9.01
CA GLY A 141 -3.72 -3.85 7.61
C GLY A 141 -2.43 -3.44 6.92
N VAL A 142 -2.58 -2.87 5.76
CA VAL A 142 -1.47 -2.43 4.92
C VAL A 142 -1.54 -0.93 4.64
N PHE A 143 -0.39 -0.29 4.58
CA PHE A 143 -0.23 1.02 3.96
C PHE A 143 0.09 0.82 2.48
N GLN A 144 -0.58 1.56 1.64
CA GLN A 144 -0.41 1.47 0.20
C GLN A 144 -0.35 2.84 -0.43
N LEU A 145 0.23 2.92 -1.61
CA LEU A 145 0.30 4.12 -2.39
C LEU A 145 -1.10 4.57 -2.83
N GLY A 146 -1.50 5.77 -2.45
CA GLY A 146 -2.79 6.35 -2.80
C GLY A 146 -2.68 7.51 -3.78
N THR A 147 -3.81 7.97 -4.28
CA THR A 147 -3.90 9.10 -5.22
C THR A 147 -3.74 10.47 -4.55
N ARG A 148 -4.04 10.57 -3.26
CA ARG A 148 -3.96 11.82 -2.50
C ARG A 148 -2.85 11.79 -1.45
N ARG A 149 -2.48 10.59 -1.00
CA ARG A 149 -1.47 10.34 0.02
C ARG A 149 -0.59 9.18 -0.41
N ALA A 150 0.66 9.22 -0.02
CA ALA A 150 1.59 8.11 -0.25
C ALA A 150 1.29 6.88 0.63
N ASP A 151 0.38 6.99 1.59
CA ASP A 151 0.18 6.04 2.68
C ASP A 151 -1.30 5.82 3.02
N ASP A 152 -2.14 5.56 2.02
CA ASP A 152 -3.52 5.14 2.26
C ASP A 152 -3.54 3.80 3.01
N TYR A 153 -4.31 3.73 4.11
CA TYR A 153 -4.41 2.53 4.93
C TYR A 153 -5.63 1.69 4.56
N VAL A 154 -5.41 0.39 4.38
CA VAL A 154 -6.46 -0.59 4.11
C VAL A 154 -6.40 -1.71 5.15
N ARG A 155 -7.54 -2.05 5.76
CA ARG A 155 -7.63 -3.15 6.74
C ARG A 155 -7.24 -4.47 6.10
N MET A 156 -6.55 -5.31 6.86
CA MET A 156 -5.97 -6.58 6.38
C MET A 156 -7.00 -7.48 5.69
N GLU A 157 -8.17 -7.67 6.29
CA GLU A 157 -9.24 -8.51 5.72
C GLU A 157 -9.70 -8.04 4.33
N LEU A 158 -9.84 -6.72 4.14
CA LEU A 158 -10.23 -6.15 2.85
C LEU A 158 -9.12 -6.30 1.82
N PHE A 159 -7.89 -5.99 2.21
CA PHE A 159 -6.72 -6.12 1.33
C PHE A 159 -6.54 -7.57 0.86
N THR A 160 -6.51 -8.53 1.78
CA THR A 160 -6.32 -9.95 1.48
C THR A 160 -7.36 -10.43 0.48
N ARG A 161 -8.64 -10.14 0.73
CA ARG A 161 -9.72 -10.52 -0.18
C ARG A 161 -9.58 -9.91 -1.59
N GLN A 162 -9.15 -8.65 -1.70
CA GLN A 162 -8.93 -8.00 -2.99
C GLN A 162 -7.72 -8.56 -3.73
N TRP A 163 -6.66 -8.88 -3.00
CA TRP A 163 -5.43 -9.44 -3.56
C TRP A 163 -5.60 -10.90 -3.98
N GLU A 164 -6.27 -11.73 -3.18
CA GLU A 164 -6.62 -13.12 -3.51
C GLU A 164 -7.45 -13.21 -4.80
N ARG A 165 -8.46 -12.35 -4.96
CA ARG A 165 -9.24 -12.28 -6.20
C ARG A 165 -8.41 -11.94 -7.43
N ALA A 166 -7.29 -11.25 -7.26
CA ALA A 166 -6.33 -10.94 -8.31
C ALA A 166 -5.23 -12.00 -8.46
N GLY A 167 -5.27 -13.09 -7.67
CA GLY A 167 -4.35 -14.22 -7.76
C GLY A 167 -3.06 -14.06 -6.98
N ASN A 168 -3.01 -13.21 -5.97
CA ASN A 168 -1.87 -12.96 -5.08
C ASN A 168 -0.57 -12.60 -5.82
N GLN A 169 -0.71 -11.90 -6.96
CA GLN A 169 0.43 -11.51 -7.78
C GLN A 169 1.03 -10.20 -7.30
N PHE A 170 2.35 -10.12 -7.34
CA PHE A 170 3.09 -8.89 -7.08
C PHE A 170 4.37 -8.82 -7.90
N LEU A 171 4.87 -7.60 -8.08
CA LEU A 171 6.13 -7.28 -8.73
C LEU A 171 7.06 -6.64 -7.71
N VAL A 172 8.26 -7.16 -7.56
CA VAL A 172 9.36 -6.53 -6.82
C VAL A 172 10.35 -5.95 -7.82
N ILE A 173 10.80 -4.72 -7.54
CA ILE A 173 11.81 -4.00 -8.32
C ILE A 173 12.92 -3.61 -7.35
N ARG A 174 14.16 -3.87 -7.72
CA ARG A 174 15.34 -3.53 -6.95
C ARG A 174 16.46 -3.00 -7.87
N PRO A 175 17.30 -2.11 -7.37
CA PRO A 175 18.48 -1.68 -8.12
C PRO A 175 19.33 -2.91 -8.49
N ASP A 176 19.82 -2.96 -9.73
CA ASP A 176 20.78 -3.99 -10.12
C ASP A 176 22.06 -3.81 -9.28
N ALA A 177 22.46 -4.89 -8.60
CA ALA A 177 23.67 -4.91 -7.78
C ALA A 177 24.94 -4.96 -8.63
N SER A 178 24.82 -5.14 -9.95
CA SER A 178 25.95 -5.15 -10.87
C SER A 178 26.49 -3.72 -11.02
N PRO A 179 27.77 -3.45 -10.77
CA PRO A 179 28.35 -2.15 -11.08
C PRO A 179 28.23 -1.92 -12.59
N SER A 180 27.60 -0.80 -12.99
CA SER A 180 27.65 -0.35 -14.38
C SER A 180 29.10 -0.27 -14.84
N PRO A 181 29.42 -0.76 -16.03
CA PRO A 181 30.78 -0.72 -16.58
C PRO A 181 31.29 0.69 -16.78
#